data_1218a06aa79f766f74dd3026a1c6e7fc
#
_entry.id   1218a06aa79f766f74dd3026a1c6e7fc
#
_cell.length_a   1.000
_cell.length_b   1.000
_cell.length_c   1.000
_cell.angle_alpha   90.00
_cell.angle_beta   90.00
_cell.angle_gamma   90.00
#
_symmetry.space_group_name_H-M   'P 1'
#
loop_
_entity.id
_entity.type
_entity.pdbx_description
1 polymer ?
#
loop_
_entity_poly.entity_id
_entity_poly.type
_entity_poly.pdbx_seq_one_letter_code
_entity_poly.pdbx_strand_id
1 'polypeptide(L)'
;EDPVEQRIDGATQSPIKVNTENEKLSWTFEKAIRAMMRQDPDVILIGEIRDKPTAKAAIQASQTGHLVFTTLHTRSAIGSVQRMIDIGVDRNSFLAEMDAIISQRLVAINCPYCLQRVESKYNRLLRDKDLARLEEGRYSYKSNGCDKCSHTGMAEKRLPIVEIIKFSNELRDFFSEKRGLNETEAFLRKRGYRSLWDKGMDLVVEKKLSLDELCSVLTPDEEIGMASDTEGAGED
;
A
#
# COMPACT_ATOMS: atom_id res chain seq x y z
N GLU A 1 -10.96 2.95 16.01
CA GLU A 1 -10.60 1.64 15.42
C GLU A 1 -11.80 0.69 15.49
N ASP A 2 -11.82 -0.34 14.66
CA ASP A 2 -12.91 -1.32 14.56
C ASP A 2 -12.36 -2.75 14.39
N PRO A 3 -12.11 -3.48 15.49
CA PRO A 3 -12.03 -3.04 16.90
C PRO A 3 -10.68 -2.38 17.23
N VAL A 4 -10.48 -1.98 18.48
CA VAL A 4 -9.15 -1.63 19.01
C VAL A 4 -8.33 -2.91 19.15
N GLU A 5 -7.28 -3.04 18.36
CA GLU A 5 -6.44 -4.25 18.34
C GLU A 5 -5.42 -4.27 19.48
N GLN A 6 -4.80 -3.12 19.75
CA GLN A 6 -3.79 -2.98 20.79
C GLN A 6 -3.96 -1.65 21.52
N ARG A 7 -3.85 -1.69 22.86
CA ARG A 7 -3.79 -0.46 23.62
C ARG A 7 -2.44 0.22 23.48
N ILE A 8 -2.50 1.54 23.25
CA ILE A 8 -1.32 2.38 23.08
C ILE A 8 -1.28 3.35 24.26
N ASP A 9 -0.24 3.28 25.06
CA ASP A 9 -0.06 4.17 26.20
C ASP A 9 0.07 5.63 25.73
N GLY A 10 -0.66 6.52 26.40
CA GLY A 10 -0.70 7.94 26.04
C GLY A 10 -1.63 8.31 24.88
N ALA A 11 -2.32 7.34 24.27
CA ALA A 11 -3.34 7.59 23.25
C ALA A 11 -4.75 7.37 23.78
N THR A 12 -5.66 8.28 23.45
CA THR A 12 -7.11 8.07 23.68
C THR A 12 -7.66 7.26 22.51
N GLN A 13 -8.15 6.05 22.78
CA GLN A 13 -8.66 5.13 21.77
C GLN A 13 -10.16 4.95 21.89
N SER A 14 -10.87 5.11 20.77
CA SER A 14 -12.32 4.97 20.68
C SER A 14 -12.70 3.81 19.78
N PRO A 15 -13.28 2.72 20.32
CA PRO A 15 -13.79 1.64 19.49
C PRO A 15 -15.07 2.06 18.77
N ILE A 16 -15.21 1.67 17.53
CA ILE A 16 -16.44 1.83 16.76
C ILE A 16 -17.47 0.80 17.21
N LYS A 17 -18.74 1.20 17.28
CA LYS A 17 -19.85 0.32 17.65
C LYS A 17 -21.04 0.58 16.75
N VAL A 18 -21.35 -0.36 15.88
CA VAL A 18 -22.51 -0.31 15.01
C VAL A 18 -23.70 -0.95 15.72
N ASN A 19 -24.80 -0.20 15.84
CA ASN A 19 -26.07 -0.73 16.34
C ASN A 19 -26.95 -1.09 15.14
N THR A 20 -27.21 -2.39 14.95
CA THR A 20 -27.96 -2.91 13.81
C THR A 20 -29.48 -2.65 13.91
N GLU A 21 -29.99 -2.43 15.11
CA GLU A 21 -31.43 -2.18 15.35
C GLU A 21 -31.78 -0.69 15.27
N ASN A 22 -30.82 0.17 15.62
CA ASN A 22 -31.01 1.62 15.56
C ASN A 22 -29.73 2.33 15.15
N GLU A 23 -29.65 2.71 13.87
CA GLU A 23 -28.50 3.38 13.28
C GLU A 23 -28.14 4.70 13.99
N LYS A 24 -29.12 5.40 14.58
CA LYS A 24 -28.87 6.64 15.33
C LYS A 24 -28.02 6.42 16.59
N LEU A 25 -28.08 5.21 17.17
CA LEU A 25 -27.25 4.82 18.31
C LEU A 25 -25.88 4.29 17.93
N SER A 26 -25.62 4.12 16.65
CA SER A 26 -24.30 3.71 16.17
C SER A 26 -23.25 4.78 16.46
N TRP A 27 -22.10 4.34 16.97
CA TRP A 27 -20.89 5.12 17.11
C TRP A 27 -19.98 4.82 15.91
N THR A 28 -20.08 5.67 14.89
CA THR A 28 -19.38 5.49 13.60
C THR A 28 -18.06 6.25 13.58
N PHE A 29 -17.17 5.93 12.61
CA PHE A 29 -15.93 6.67 12.40
C PHE A 29 -16.18 8.18 12.24
N GLU A 30 -17.18 8.58 11.43
CA GLU A 30 -17.52 10.00 11.26
C GLU A 30 -17.85 10.67 12.60
N LYS A 31 -18.73 10.06 13.42
CA LYS A 31 -19.11 10.61 14.73
C LYS A 31 -17.90 10.68 15.68
N ALA A 32 -17.06 9.63 15.68
CA ALA A 32 -15.88 9.58 16.50
C ALA A 32 -14.88 10.69 16.13
N ILE A 33 -14.57 10.89 14.83
CA ILE A 33 -13.69 11.96 14.36
C ILE A 33 -14.22 13.33 14.77
N ARG A 34 -15.53 13.58 14.56
CA ARG A 34 -16.15 14.86 14.97
C ARG A 34 -16.09 15.11 16.47
N ALA A 35 -16.17 14.07 17.27
CA ALA A 35 -16.04 14.18 18.73
C ALA A 35 -14.58 14.43 19.13
N MET A 36 -13.62 13.75 18.49
CA MET A 36 -12.19 13.90 18.75
C MET A 36 -11.70 15.32 18.44
N MET A 37 -12.11 15.93 17.33
CA MET A 37 -11.75 17.33 16.98
C MET A 37 -12.14 18.36 18.07
N ARG A 38 -12.99 18.00 19.03
CA ARG A 38 -13.39 18.86 20.16
C ARG A 38 -12.59 18.60 21.44
N GLN A 39 -11.61 17.70 21.38
CA GLN A 39 -10.78 17.29 22.51
C GLN A 39 -9.35 17.82 22.41
N ASP A 40 -9.15 18.81 21.52
CA ASP A 40 -7.86 19.46 21.27
C ASP A 40 -6.71 18.45 20.94
N PRO A 41 -6.89 17.55 19.97
CA PRO A 41 -5.85 16.61 19.60
C PRO A 41 -4.89 17.26 18.59
N ASP A 42 -3.58 16.94 18.71
CA ASP A 42 -2.61 17.29 17.65
C ASP A 42 -2.65 16.27 16.50
N VAL A 43 -2.87 15.00 16.84
CA VAL A 43 -2.81 13.89 15.90
C VAL A 43 -4.06 13.02 16.02
N ILE A 44 -4.67 12.71 14.90
CA ILE A 44 -5.82 11.80 14.79
C ILE A 44 -5.44 10.61 13.92
N LEU A 45 -5.55 9.39 14.48
CA LEU A 45 -5.41 8.15 13.72
C LEU A 45 -6.78 7.52 13.51
N ILE A 46 -7.16 7.32 12.25
CA ILE A 46 -8.40 6.67 11.82
C ILE A 46 -8.01 5.29 11.32
N GLY A 47 -8.56 4.24 11.94
CA GLY A 47 -8.22 2.85 11.60
C GLY A 47 -8.30 2.61 10.10
N GLU A 48 -9.41 3.01 9.46
CA GLU A 48 -9.55 2.94 8.00
C GLU A 48 -10.65 3.87 7.47
N ILE A 49 -10.56 4.20 6.18
CA ILE A 49 -11.61 4.90 5.43
C ILE A 49 -12.26 3.93 4.44
N ARG A 50 -13.53 3.61 4.68
CA ARG A 50 -14.34 2.75 3.80
C ARG A 50 -15.43 3.51 3.05
N ASP A 51 -15.87 4.65 3.59
CA ASP A 51 -17.04 5.38 3.13
C ASP A 51 -16.81 6.90 3.02
N LYS A 52 -17.71 7.55 2.29
CA LYS A 52 -17.65 8.99 2.03
C LYS A 52 -17.81 9.86 3.29
N PRO A 53 -18.71 9.57 4.24
CA PRO A 53 -18.82 10.34 5.48
C PRO A 53 -17.53 10.36 6.29
N THR A 54 -16.89 9.19 6.47
CA THR A 54 -15.60 9.07 7.16
C THR A 54 -14.50 9.84 6.44
N ALA A 55 -14.40 9.69 5.11
CA ALA A 55 -13.42 10.40 4.30
C ALA A 55 -13.56 11.92 4.39
N LYS A 56 -14.79 12.44 4.32
CA LYS A 56 -15.07 13.87 4.50
C LYS A 56 -14.68 14.39 5.89
N ALA A 57 -14.99 13.61 6.94
CA ALA A 57 -14.62 13.98 8.31
C ALA A 57 -13.10 14.01 8.51
N ALA A 58 -12.37 13.05 7.90
CA ALA A 58 -10.92 13.02 7.93
C ALA A 58 -10.29 14.26 7.25
N ILE A 59 -10.77 14.61 6.05
CA ILE A 59 -10.32 15.82 5.34
C ILE A 59 -10.64 17.08 6.16
N GLN A 60 -11.83 17.16 6.74
CA GLN A 60 -12.21 18.30 7.58
C GLN A 60 -11.30 18.44 8.80
N ALA A 61 -10.91 17.33 9.42
CA ALA A 61 -9.96 17.33 10.53
C ALA A 61 -8.58 17.88 10.09
N SER A 62 -8.07 17.46 8.91
CA SER A 62 -6.85 18.01 8.34
C SER A 62 -6.95 19.51 8.07
N GLN A 63 -8.03 19.97 7.44
CA GLN A 63 -8.29 21.38 7.15
C GLN A 63 -8.35 22.27 8.39
N THR A 64 -8.65 21.69 9.54
CA THR A 64 -8.67 22.39 10.84
C THR A 64 -7.36 22.30 11.61
N GLY A 65 -6.28 21.83 10.96
CA GLY A 65 -4.91 21.87 11.48
C GLY A 65 -4.43 20.60 12.21
N HIS A 66 -5.20 19.53 12.17
CA HIS A 66 -4.80 18.26 12.78
C HIS A 66 -3.94 17.42 11.83
N LEU A 67 -2.92 16.75 12.34
CA LEU A 67 -2.23 15.71 11.58
C LEU A 67 -3.08 14.43 11.57
N VAL A 68 -3.54 14.04 10.39
CA VAL A 68 -4.44 12.89 10.23
C VAL A 68 -3.71 11.71 9.59
N PHE A 69 -3.70 10.57 10.27
CA PHE A 69 -3.28 9.29 9.72
C PHE A 69 -4.50 8.40 9.48
N THR A 70 -4.49 7.70 8.36
CA THR A 70 -5.53 6.71 8.05
C THR A 70 -5.00 5.60 7.19
N THR A 71 -5.71 4.47 7.15
CA THR A 71 -5.40 3.39 6.22
C THR A 71 -6.46 3.28 5.12
N LEU A 72 -6.01 2.78 3.98
CA LEU A 72 -6.85 2.42 2.83
C LEU A 72 -6.46 1.01 2.36
N HIS A 73 -7.45 0.20 2.04
CA HIS A 73 -7.20 -1.10 1.42
C HIS A 73 -6.99 -0.93 -0.09
N THR A 74 -5.74 -0.65 -0.48
CA THR A 74 -5.31 -0.48 -1.86
C THR A 74 -4.08 -1.34 -2.16
N ARG A 75 -3.86 -1.65 -3.44
CA ARG A 75 -2.72 -2.47 -3.86
C ARG A 75 -1.43 -1.67 -3.96
N SER A 76 -1.52 -0.37 -4.27
CA SER A 76 -0.39 0.53 -4.46
C SER A 76 -0.68 1.93 -3.94
N ALA A 77 0.37 2.73 -3.74
CA ALA A 77 0.24 4.12 -3.33
C ALA A 77 -0.50 4.97 -4.39
N ILE A 78 -0.24 4.73 -5.67
CA ILE A 78 -0.94 5.44 -6.77
C ILE A 78 -2.44 5.12 -6.74
N GLY A 79 -2.81 3.84 -6.55
CA GLY A 79 -4.20 3.40 -6.46
C GLY A 79 -4.99 4.03 -5.30
N SER A 80 -4.30 4.50 -4.26
CA SER A 80 -4.96 5.14 -3.11
C SER A 80 -5.64 6.46 -3.48
N VAL A 81 -5.06 7.24 -4.39
CA VAL A 81 -5.67 8.48 -4.89
C VAL A 81 -6.99 8.18 -5.61
N GLN A 82 -6.97 7.20 -6.51
CA GLN A 82 -8.20 6.80 -7.23
C GLN A 82 -9.25 6.25 -6.27
N ARG A 83 -8.84 5.44 -5.29
CA ARG A 83 -9.75 4.89 -4.28
C ARG A 83 -10.50 5.95 -3.50
N MET A 84 -9.83 7.04 -3.10
CA MET A 84 -10.49 8.16 -2.41
C MET A 84 -11.51 8.85 -3.30
N ILE A 85 -11.21 9.00 -4.57
CA ILE A 85 -12.15 9.60 -5.55
C ILE A 85 -13.36 8.68 -5.76
N ASP A 86 -13.15 7.37 -5.85
CA ASP A 86 -14.21 6.36 -6.02
C ASP A 86 -15.14 6.31 -4.80
N ILE A 87 -14.63 6.55 -3.60
CA ILE A 87 -15.43 6.73 -2.37
C ILE A 87 -16.32 7.99 -2.47
N GLY A 88 -16.03 8.89 -3.39
CA GLY A 88 -16.82 10.09 -3.66
C GLY A 88 -16.32 11.35 -2.96
N VAL A 89 -15.03 11.38 -2.66
CA VAL A 89 -14.34 12.58 -2.17
C VAL A 89 -14.05 13.51 -3.35
N ASP A 90 -14.16 14.82 -3.12
CA ASP A 90 -13.71 15.81 -4.10
C ASP A 90 -12.19 15.72 -4.27
N ARG A 91 -11.73 15.55 -5.51
CA ARG A 91 -10.33 15.36 -5.86
C ARG A 91 -9.43 16.48 -5.33
N ASN A 92 -9.83 17.73 -5.58
CA ASN A 92 -9.02 18.88 -5.24
C ASN A 92 -8.93 19.09 -3.72
N SER A 93 -10.05 18.92 -3.02
CA SER A 93 -10.08 18.98 -1.56
C SER A 93 -9.19 17.90 -0.93
N PHE A 94 -9.18 16.68 -1.48
CA PHE A 94 -8.31 15.61 -1.01
C PHE A 94 -6.83 15.91 -1.26
N LEU A 95 -6.49 16.31 -2.49
CA LEU A 95 -5.11 16.58 -2.88
C LEU A 95 -4.50 17.77 -2.12
N ALA A 96 -5.31 18.78 -1.77
CA ALA A 96 -4.86 19.92 -1.00
C ALA A 96 -4.32 19.52 0.38
N GLU A 97 -4.96 18.53 1.01
CA GLU A 97 -4.64 18.07 2.36
C GLU A 97 -3.63 16.90 2.40
N MET A 98 -3.30 16.32 1.25
CA MET A 98 -2.39 15.16 1.22
C MET A 98 -0.94 15.58 1.37
N ASP A 99 -0.24 15.00 2.37
CA ASP A 99 1.20 15.13 2.55
C ASP A 99 1.96 13.94 1.97
N ALA A 100 1.51 12.73 2.27
CA ALA A 100 2.17 11.53 1.77
C ALA A 100 1.21 10.34 1.70
N ILE A 101 1.50 9.42 0.81
CA ILE A 101 0.93 8.07 0.78
C ILE A 101 2.06 7.08 0.97
N ILE A 102 1.87 6.16 1.91
CA ILE A 102 2.82 5.09 2.20
C ILE A 102 2.10 3.77 1.95
N SER A 103 2.61 2.96 1.04
CA SER A 103 2.15 1.60 0.85
C SER A 103 3.23 0.62 1.28
N GLN A 104 2.83 -0.48 1.92
CA GLN A 104 3.78 -1.43 2.47
C GLN A 104 3.29 -2.87 2.31
N ARG A 105 4.25 -3.80 2.20
CA ARG A 105 4.03 -5.25 2.25
C ARG A 105 5.07 -5.90 3.13
N LEU A 106 4.66 -6.85 3.92
CA LEU A 106 5.57 -7.68 4.72
C LEU A 106 5.97 -8.91 3.92
N VAL A 107 7.27 -9.15 3.80
CA VAL A 107 7.84 -10.30 3.11
C VAL A 107 8.68 -11.14 4.07
N ALA A 108 8.67 -12.45 3.87
CA ALA A 108 9.56 -13.36 4.57
C ALA A 108 10.92 -13.35 3.89
N ILE A 109 11.99 -13.13 4.65
CA ILE A 109 13.35 -13.08 4.11
C ILE A 109 14.02 -14.45 4.15
N ASN A 110 14.95 -14.65 3.22
CA ASN A 110 15.73 -15.88 3.13
C ASN A 110 16.53 -16.14 4.43
N CYS A 111 16.60 -17.39 4.84
CA CYS A 111 17.54 -17.83 5.85
C CYS A 111 18.96 -17.77 5.26
N PRO A 112 19.92 -17.05 5.89
CA PRO A 112 21.25 -16.87 5.33
C PRO A 112 22.10 -18.17 5.40
N TYR A 113 21.70 -19.16 6.18
CA TYR A 113 22.48 -20.38 6.42
C TYR A 113 22.22 -21.50 5.41
N CYS A 114 21.09 -21.45 4.67
CA CYS A 114 20.73 -22.48 3.71
C CYS A 114 20.39 -21.93 2.32
N LEU A 115 20.97 -20.79 1.99
CA LEU A 115 20.76 -20.09 0.74
C LEU A 115 21.36 -20.87 -0.44
N GLN A 116 20.61 -21.05 -1.50
CA GLN A 116 21.03 -21.75 -2.71
C GLN A 116 20.66 -20.95 -3.96
N ARG A 117 21.50 -21.05 -4.99
CA ARG A 117 21.24 -20.50 -6.31
C ARG A 117 20.22 -21.39 -7.03
N VAL A 118 19.17 -20.79 -7.55
CA VAL A 118 18.09 -21.49 -8.26
C VAL A 118 17.76 -20.79 -9.57
N GLU A 119 17.43 -21.56 -10.59
CA GLU A 119 16.90 -20.98 -11.82
C GLU A 119 15.48 -20.48 -11.63
N SER A 120 15.18 -19.28 -12.10
CA SER A 120 13.87 -18.68 -11.94
C SER A 120 12.84 -19.36 -12.84
N LYS A 121 11.74 -19.81 -12.26
CA LYS A 121 10.57 -20.29 -12.99
C LYS A 121 9.66 -19.14 -13.51
N TYR A 122 9.95 -17.92 -13.10
CA TYR A 122 9.13 -16.72 -13.42
C TYR A 122 9.66 -15.93 -14.63
N ASN A 123 10.65 -16.44 -15.37
CA ASN A 123 11.26 -15.71 -16.50
C ASN A 123 10.25 -15.19 -17.52
N ARG A 124 9.09 -15.86 -17.69
CA ARG A 124 8.02 -15.41 -18.60
C ARG A 124 7.14 -14.30 -18.02
N LEU A 125 7.16 -14.10 -16.72
CA LEU A 125 6.36 -13.10 -16.01
C LEU A 125 7.16 -11.84 -15.70
N LEU A 126 8.49 -11.96 -15.68
CA LEU A 126 9.38 -10.84 -15.39
C LEU A 126 9.57 -9.97 -16.63
N ARG A 127 9.68 -8.67 -16.41
CA ARG A 127 10.04 -7.71 -17.46
C ARG A 127 11.53 -7.85 -17.80
N ASP A 128 11.92 -7.51 -19.02
CA ASP A 128 13.33 -7.56 -19.45
C ASP A 128 14.27 -6.81 -18.51
N LYS A 129 13.83 -5.66 -18.00
CA LYS A 129 14.62 -4.87 -17.02
C LYS A 129 14.83 -5.62 -15.69
N ASP A 130 13.89 -6.46 -15.27
CA ASP A 130 13.99 -7.24 -14.04
C ASP A 130 14.86 -8.49 -14.27
N LEU A 131 14.71 -9.14 -15.41
CA LEU A 131 15.59 -10.24 -15.82
C LEU A 131 17.04 -9.81 -15.90
N ALA A 132 17.34 -8.64 -16.48
CA ALA A 132 18.69 -8.09 -16.58
C ALA A 132 19.37 -7.84 -15.22
N ARG A 133 18.58 -7.80 -14.14
CA ARG A 133 19.08 -7.63 -12.76
C ARG A 133 19.42 -8.96 -12.07
N LEU A 134 18.89 -10.07 -12.59
CA LEU A 134 19.19 -11.40 -12.08
C LEU A 134 20.57 -11.87 -12.55
N GLU A 135 21.17 -12.75 -11.80
CA GLU A 135 22.44 -13.38 -12.17
C GLU A 135 22.27 -14.19 -13.46
N GLU A 136 23.10 -13.89 -14.47
CA GLU A 136 23.00 -14.44 -15.83
C GLU A 136 21.60 -14.27 -16.48
N GLY A 137 20.82 -13.26 -16.03
CA GLY A 137 19.48 -12.99 -16.55
C GLY A 137 18.41 -14.04 -16.16
N ARG A 138 18.73 -15.01 -15.30
CA ARG A 138 17.79 -16.11 -14.98
C ARG A 138 17.92 -16.72 -13.59
N TYR A 139 19.01 -16.47 -12.86
CA TYR A 139 19.21 -17.07 -11.55
C TYR A 139 18.88 -16.11 -10.41
N SER A 140 18.24 -16.63 -9.41
CA SER A 140 17.97 -15.97 -8.12
C SER A 140 18.42 -16.87 -6.97
N TYR A 141 18.14 -16.46 -5.75
CA TYR A 141 18.51 -17.21 -4.57
C TYR A 141 17.29 -17.52 -3.71
N LYS A 142 17.25 -18.75 -3.19
CA LYS A 142 16.20 -19.23 -2.29
C LYS A 142 16.82 -20.11 -1.21
N SER A 143 16.26 -20.09 -0.03
CA SER A 143 16.67 -20.98 1.07
C SER A 143 15.78 -22.22 1.13
N ASN A 144 16.40 -23.39 1.23
CA ASN A 144 15.69 -24.67 1.16
C ASN A 144 15.33 -25.27 2.54
N GLY A 145 15.73 -24.59 3.62
CA GLY A 145 15.50 -25.07 4.98
C GLY A 145 16.74 -25.72 5.61
N CYS A 146 16.96 -25.45 6.88
CA CYS A 146 17.99 -26.06 7.74
C CYS A 146 17.56 -25.95 9.20
N ASP A 147 18.33 -26.59 10.09
CA ASP A 147 18.04 -26.56 11.54
C ASP A 147 17.97 -25.13 12.10
N LYS A 148 18.77 -24.18 11.56
CA LYS A 148 18.78 -22.78 12.00
C LYS A 148 17.48 -22.03 11.71
N CYS A 149 16.70 -22.47 10.74
CA CYS A 149 15.40 -21.86 10.40
C CYS A 149 14.25 -22.85 10.60
N SER A 150 14.43 -23.89 11.41
CA SER A 150 13.42 -24.94 11.62
C SER A 150 12.87 -25.50 10.31
N HIS A 151 13.74 -25.71 9.34
CA HIS A 151 13.47 -26.21 7.99
C HIS A 151 12.49 -25.37 7.13
N THR A 152 12.15 -24.15 7.55
CA THR A 152 11.23 -23.26 6.80
C THR A 152 11.88 -22.57 5.59
N GLY A 153 13.21 -22.46 5.55
CA GLY A 153 13.92 -21.65 4.57
C GLY A 153 13.80 -20.13 4.81
N MET A 154 13.08 -19.71 5.84
CA MET A 154 12.82 -18.30 6.14
C MET A 154 13.54 -17.88 7.42
N ALA A 155 13.98 -16.65 7.49
CA ALA A 155 14.43 -16.04 8.72
C ALA A 155 13.23 -15.78 9.65
N GLU A 156 13.48 -15.72 10.94
CA GLU A 156 12.43 -15.49 11.94
C GLU A 156 11.71 -14.15 11.76
N LYS A 157 12.43 -13.14 11.28
CA LYS A 157 11.89 -11.79 11.09
C LYS A 157 11.40 -11.57 9.65
N ARG A 158 10.25 -10.90 9.52
CA ARG A 158 9.77 -10.35 8.25
C ARG A 158 10.34 -8.96 8.03
N LEU A 159 10.47 -8.56 6.76
CA LEU A 159 10.92 -7.24 6.36
C LEU A 159 9.79 -6.49 5.66
N PRO A 160 9.53 -5.20 5.98
CA PRO A 160 8.60 -4.41 5.20
C PRO A 160 9.26 -3.92 3.91
N ILE A 161 8.59 -4.12 2.78
CA ILE A 161 8.85 -3.38 1.54
C ILE A 161 7.93 -2.17 1.57
N VAL A 162 8.48 -0.98 1.33
CA VAL A 162 7.73 0.27 1.47
C VAL A 162 7.90 1.15 0.24
N GLU A 163 6.80 1.62 -0.33
CA GLU A 163 6.80 2.70 -1.32
C GLU A 163 6.19 3.97 -0.72
N ILE A 164 6.68 5.13 -1.13
CA ILE A 164 6.25 6.42 -0.59
C ILE A 164 6.07 7.40 -1.74
N ILE A 165 4.90 8.04 -1.77
CA ILE A 165 4.62 9.21 -2.61
C ILE A 165 4.47 10.40 -1.68
N LYS A 166 5.41 11.33 -1.73
CA LYS A 166 5.34 12.60 -1.01
C LYS A 166 4.77 13.67 -1.93
N PHE A 167 3.72 14.36 -1.49
CA PHE A 167 3.04 15.35 -2.30
C PHE A 167 3.77 16.70 -2.25
N SER A 168 4.21 17.16 -3.42
CA SER A 168 4.64 18.53 -3.69
C SER A 168 3.52 19.28 -4.42
N ASN A 169 3.60 20.60 -4.52
CA ASN A 169 2.64 21.38 -5.30
C ASN A 169 2.56 20.91 -6.75
N GLU A 170 3.72 20.64 -7.38
CA GLU A 170 3.77 20.09 -8.74
C GLU A 170 3.05 18.75 -8.86
N LEU A 171 3.14 17.89 -7.84
CA LEU A 171 2.46 16.61 -7.84
C LEU A 171 0.96 16.77 -7.60
N ARG A 172 0.54 17.71 -6.75
CA ARG A 172 -0.88 18.07 -6.57
C ARG A 172 -1.48 18.58 -7.88
N ASP A 173 -0.78 19.47 -8.58
CA ASP A 173 -1.21 19.99 -9.88
C ASP A 173 -1.33 18.87 -10.91
N PHE A 174 -0.34 17.96 -10.95
CA PHE A 174 -0.38 16.79 -11.84
C PHE A 174 -1.59 15.89 -11.57
N PHE A 175 -1.87 15.59 -10.30
CA PHE A 175 -3.01 14.77 -9.90
C PHE A 175 -4.36 15.48 -9.97
N SER A 176 -4.39 16.82 -10.05
CA SER A 176 -5.65 17.59 -10.20
C SER A 176 -6.34 17.28 -11.52
N GLU A 177 -5.56 16.99 -12.56
CA GLU A 177 -6.06 16.53 -13.84
C GLU A 177 -6.38 15.03 -13.80
N LYS A 178 -7.38 14.62 -14.56
CA LYS A 178 -7.75 13.21 -14.70
C LYS A 178 -6.79 12.54 -15.69
N ARG A 179 -5.81 11.82 -15.18
CA ARG A 179 -4.77 11.12 -15.95
C ARG A 179 -4.83 9.62 -15.74
N GLY A 180 -4.34 8.86 -16.70
CA GLY A 180 -4.23 7.41 -16.61
C GLY A 180 -3.15 6.96 -15.62
N LEU A 181 -3.27 5.74 -15.10
CA LEU A 181 -2.30 5.17 -14.15
C LEU A 181 -0.90 5.09 -14.76
N ASN A 182 -0.78 4.69 -16.03
CA ASN A 182 0.51 4.58 -16.74
C ASN A 182 1.22 5.93 -16.87
N GLU A 183 0.47 6.99 -17.19
CA GLU A 183 1.00 8.35 -17.29
C GLU A 183 1.48 8.84 -15.92
N THR A 184 0.69 8.55 -14.89
CA THR A 184 1.01 8.89 -13.51
C THR A 184 2.27 8.19 -13.04
N GLU A 185 2.41 6.90 -13.30
CA GLU A 185 3.61 6.14 -12.96
C GLU A 185 4.84 6.67 -13.71
N ALA A 186 4.74 6.91 -15.02
CA ALA A 186 5.82 7.47 -15.81
C ALA A 186 6.29 8.84 -15.28
N PHE A 187 5.35 9.68 -14.88
CA PHE A 187 5.64 10.97 -14.26
C PHE A 187 6.39 10.83 -12.94
N LEU A 188 5.93 9.94 -12.06
CA LEU A 188 6.53 9.68 -10.77
C LEU A 188 7.92 9.04 -10.91
N ARG A 189 8.09 8.07 -11.83
CA ARG A 189 9.39 7.40 -12.09
C ARG A 189 10.47 8.39 -12.54
N LYS A 190 10.14 9.38 -13.36
CA LYS A 190 11.05 10.46 -13.74
C LYS A 190 11.56 11.28 -12.53
N ARG A 191 10.85 11.22 -11.41
CA ARG A 191 11.17 11.90 -10.14
C ARG A 191 11.74 10.99 -9.07
N GLY A 192 12.17 9.79 -9.48
CA GLY A 192 12.81 8.84 -8.57
C GLY A 192 11.85 7.96 -7.77
N TYR A 193 10.56 7.96 -8.10
CA TYR A 193 9.63 7.00 -7.49
C TYR A 193 10.03 5.57 -7.85
N ARG A 194 10.01 4.74 -6.83
CA ARG A 194 10.26 3.30 -6.91
C ARG A 194 9.12 2.56 -6.25
N SER A 195 8.49 1.69 -7.00
CA SER A 195 7.36 0.90 -6.56
C SER A 195 7.75 -0.18 -5.54
N LEU A 196 6.75 -0.82 -4.94
CA LEU A 196 6.96 -2.00 -4.10
C LEU A 196 7.72 -3.09 -4.85
N TRP A 197 7.39 -3.32 -6.13
CA TRP A 197 8.07 -4.29 -6.97
C TRP A 197 9.56 -3.96 -7.16
N ASP A 198 9.88 -2.73 -7.55
CA ASP A 198 11.27 -2.30 -7.76
C ASP A 198 12.12 -2.52 -6.49
N LYS A 199 11.56 -2.21 -5.33
CA LYS A 199 12.22 -2.39 -4.02
C LYS A 199 12.30 -3.86 -3.60
N GLY A 200 11.27 -4.64 -3.92
CA GLY A 200 11.31 -6.10 -3.74
C GLY A 200 12.39 -6.74 -4.59
N MET A 201 12.53 -6.33 -5.84
CA MET A 201 13.60 -6.78 -6.73
C MET A 201 15.01 -6.40 -6.21
N ASP A 202 15.17 -5.27 -5.51
CA ASP A 202 16.44 -4.96 -4.83
C ASP A 202 16.79 -6.04 -3.81
N LEU A 203 15.83 -6.43 -2.98
CA LEU A 203 16.03 -7.49 -1.97
C LEU A 203 16.31 -8.85 -2.61
N VAL A 204 15.74 -9.14 -3.78
CA VAL A 204 16.05 -10.36 -4.55
C VAL A 204 17.49 -10.34 -5.03
N VAL A 205 17.94 -9.24 -5.60
CA VAL A 205 19.34 -9.05 -6.06
C VAL A 205 20.32 -9.12 -4.89
N GLU A 206 19.94 -8.57 -3.74
CA GLU A 206 20.69 -8.66 -2.48
C GLU A 206 20.64 -10.05 -1.81
N LYS A 207 19.96 -11.03 -2.42
CA LYS A 207 19.79 -12.40 -1.92
C LYS A 207 19.00 -12.49 -0.60
N LYS A 208 18.42 -11.39 -0.13
CA LYS A 208 17.62 -11.32 1.09
C LYS A 208 16.20 -11.87 0.91
N LEU A 209 15.66 -11.79 -0.30
CA LEU A 209 14.32 -12.23 -0.65
C LEU A 209 14.39 -13.26 -1.78
N SER A 210 13.58 -14.31 -1.70
CA SER A 210 13.41 -15.21 -2.85
C SER A 210 12.44 -14.59 -3.86
N LEU A 211 12.66 -14.88 -5.15
CA LEU A 211 11.74 -14.44 -6.19
C LEU A 211 10.35 -15.11 -6.04
N ASP A 212 10.32 -16.32 -5.51
CA ASP A 212 9.07 -17.02 -5.17
C ASP A 212 8.23 -16.23 -4.17
N GLU A 213 8.86 -15.76 -3.10
CA GLU A 213 8.18 -14.96 -2.06
C GLU A 213 7.74 -13.60 -2.62
N LEU A 214 8.60 -12.92 -3.39
CA LEU A 214 8.23 -11.65 -4.03
C LEU A 214 7.00 -11.81 -4.91
N CYS A 215 6.98 -12.83 -5.78
CA CYS A 215 5.85 -13.11 -6.67
C CYS A 215 4.60 -13.62 -5.94
N SER A 216 4.71 -14.13 -4.71
CA SER A 216 3.56 -14.51 -3.90
C SER A 216 2.86 -13.32 -3.26
N VAL A 217 3.61 -12.26 -2.97
CA VAL A 217 3.12 -11.05 -2.29
C VAL A 217 2.78 -9.94 -3.29
N LEU A 218 3.52 -9.87 -4.39
CA LEU A 218 3.36 -8.88 -5.46
C LEU A 218 3.42 -9.57 -6.82
N THR A 219 2.62 -9.10 -7.77
CA THR A 219 2.76 -9.50 -9.17
C THR A 219 3.35 -8.35 -9.98
N PRO A 220 4.16 -8.64 -11.02
CA PRO A 220 4.70 -7.60 -11.91
C PRO A 220 3.62 -6.70 -12.55
N ASP A 221 2.42 -7.25 -12.79
CA ASP A 221 1.30 -6.54 -13.40
C ASP A 221 0.45 -5.74 -12.38
N GLU A 222 0.59 -6.00 -11.08
CA GLU A 222 -0.13 -5.26 -10.04
C GLU A 222 0.39 -3.82 -9.85
N GLU A 223 1.56 -3.49 -10.41
CA GLU A 223 2.06 -2.11 -10.44
C GLU A 223 1.25 -1.22 -11.39
N ILE A 224 0.68 -1.82 -12.42
CA ILE A 224 -0.11 -1.11 -13.43
C ILE A 224 -1.48 -1.78 -13.40
N GLY A 225 -2.51 -1.07 -13.01
CA GLY A 225 -3.90 -1.55 -13.14
C GLY A 225 -4.24 -1.81 -14.61
N MET A 226 -3.65 -2.85 -15.20
CA MET A 226 -4.17 -3.45 -16.39
C MET A 226 -5.37 -4.31 -15.97
N ALA A 227 -6.56 -3.67 -15.94
CA ALA A 227 -7.74 -4.40 -16.30
C ALA A 227 -7.42 -5.04 -17.66
N SER A 228 -7.37 -6.35 -17.72
CA SER A 228 -7.45 -7.05 -18.97
C SER A 228 -8.79 -6.67 -19.58
N ASP A 229 -8.77 -5.73 -20.54
CA ASP A 229 -9.81 -5.61 -21.53
C ASP A 229 -9.76 -6.90 -22.37
N THR A 230 -10.29 -7.98 -21.82
CA THR A 230 -10.77 -9.06 -22.64
C THR A 230 -12.04 -8.54 -23.27
N GLU A 231 -11.87 -7.89 -24.42
CA GLU A 231 -12.88 -7.69 -25.41
C GLU A 231 -13.65 -9.01 -25.57
N GLY A 232 -14.91 -8.99 -25.15
CA GLY A 232 -15.88 -9.91 -25.66
C GLY A 232 -16.03 -9.66 -27.16
N ALA A 233 -15.32 -10.42 -27.98
CA ALA A 233 -15.66 -10.56 -29.38
C ALA A 233 -17.08 -11.12 -29.41
N GLY A 234 -18.02 -10.28 -29.79
CA GLY A 234 -19.33 -10.69 -30.18
C GLY A 234 -19.18 -11.52 -31.44
N GLU A 235 -19.73 -12.69 -31.42
CA GLU A 235 -20.18 -13.41 -32.63
C GLU A 235 -21.69 -13.26 -32.72
N ASP A 236 -22.10 -12.89 -33.89
CA ASP A 236 -23.39 -12.82 -34.57
C ASP A 236 -24.64 -13.46 -33.94
#